data_db9b30d0d14df2272d1581352467425b
#
_entry.id   db9b30d0d14df2272d1581352467425b
#
_cell.length_a   1.000
_cell.length_b   1.000
_cell.length_c   1.000
_cell.angle_alpha   90.00
_cell.angle_beta   90.00
_cell.angle_gamma   90.00
#
_symmetry.space_group_name_H-M   'P 1'
#
loop_
_entity.id
_entity.type
_entity.pdbx_description
1 polymer ?
#
loop_
_entity_poly.entity_id
_entity_poly.type
_entity_poly.pdbx_seq_one_letter_code
_entity_poly.pdbx_strand_id
1 'polypeptide(L)'
;KELKQQFPKLLIIGDGTQFLGAHPFHFSTSPFDVVVGSGYKWLMAGFGNGVLLTSDNYYKRANITPEVIYNRIFSGHFNILATASLRFAIEDLKQNDFPALMEHKQELAEGVKLKLMELNYIESWVSKRKSHSSIFSLKGGEKLYHSLLKNNIQCALRGKGVRVSFHYYNQMSELDRLLNVLHLPATTI
;
A
#
# COMPACT_ATOMS: atom_id res chain seq x y z
N LYS A 1 18.25 -2.15 -8.12
CA LYS A 1 19.70 -1.80 -8.18
C LYS A 1 20.33 -2.33 -9.47
N GLU A 2 20.07 -3.57 -9.86
CA GLU A 2 20.59 -4.19 -11.09
C GLU A 2 20.33 -3.36 -12.36
N LEU A 3 19.09 -2.85 -12.53
CA LEU A 3 18.75 -1.99 -13.66
C LEU A 3 19.63 -0.72 -13.73
N LYS A 4 19.97 -0.12 -12.59
CA LYS A 4 20.86 1.04 -12.54
C LYS A 4 22.31 0.68 -12.87
N GLN A 5 22.74 -0.53 -12.55
CA GLN A 5 24.09 -1.03 -12.91
C GLN A 5 24.19 -1.28 -14.41
N GLN A 6 23.17 -1.91 -15.01
CA GLN A 6 23.13 -2.19 -16.44
C GLN A 6 22.89 -0.93 -17.29
N PHE A 7 22.06 -0.03 -16.77
CA PHE A 7 21.65 1.19 -17.47
C PHE A 7 21.85 2.43 -16.56
N PRO A 8 23.08 2.91 -16.37
CA PRO A 8 23.38 4.03 -15.45
C PRO A 8 22.62 5.32 -15.77
N LYS A 9 22.22 5.46 -17.04
CA LYS A 9 21.45 6.62 -17.50
C LYS A 9 19.93 6.49 -17.30
N LEU A 10 19.40 5.35 -16.90
CA LEU A 10 17.99 5.13 -16.70
C LEU A 10 17.45 5.98 -15.53
N LEU A 11 16.36 6.70 -15.74
CA LEU A 11 15.58 7.29 -14.68
C LEU A 11 14.51 6.28 -14.21
N ILE A 12 14.46 6.02 -12.91
CA ILE A 12 13.49 5.10 -12.32
C ILE A 12 12.48 5.92 -11.52
N ILE A 13 11.22 5.85 -11.98
CA ILE A 13 10.08 6.51 -11.34
C ILE A 13 9.20 5.44 -10.72
N GLY A 14 8.90 5.55 -9.44
CA GLY A 14 8.07 4.62 -8.68
C GLY A 14 6.73 5.23 -8.29
N ASP A 15 5.63 4.50 -8.54
CA ASP A 15 4.36 4.76 -7.85
C ASP A 15 4.39 4.08 -6.48
N GLY A 16 4.58 4.88 -5.44
CA GLY A 16 4.65 4.46 -4.05
C GLY A 16 3.30 4.45 -3.32
N THR A 17 2.19 4.65 -4.02
CA THR A 17 0.87 4.81 -3.40
C THR A 17 0.45 3.61 -2.52
N GLN A 18 0.87 2.40 -2.86
CA GLN A 18 0.60 1.19 -2.08
C GLN A 18 1.79 0.78 -1.19
N PHE A 19 2.82 1.60 -1.13
CA PHE A 19 4.07 1.28 -0.45
C PHE A 19 4.43 2.27 0.66
N LEU A 20 4.28 3.58 0.42
CA LEU A 20 4.55 4.63 1.40
C LEU A 20 3.59 4.52 2.58
N GLY A 21 4.13 4.38 3.78
CA GLY A 21 3.38 4.11 5.01
C GLY A 21 3.03 2.63 5.24
N ALA A 22 3.18 1.77 4.22
CA ALA A 22 2.95 0.34 4.34
C ALA A 22 4.23 -0.45 4.64
N HIS A 23 5.39 0.10 4.32
CA HIS A 23 6.71 -0.51 4.54
C HIS A 23 7.73 0.55 4.93
N PRO A 24 8.76 0.19 5.72
CA PRO A 24 9.92 1.05 5.94
C PRO A 24 10.58 1.38 4.59
N PHE A 25 10.85 2.66 4.37
CA PHE A 25 11.44 3.13 3.12
C PHE A 25 12.42 4.27 3.33
N HIS A 26 13.61 4.12 2.80
CA HIS A 26 14.65 5.14 2.79
C HIS A 26 14.94 5.55 1.35
N PHE A 27 14.38 6.68 0.92
CA PHE A 27 14.51 7.16 -0.45
C PHE A 27 15.97 7.39 -0.85
N SER A 28 16.80 7.96 0.02
CA SER A 28 18.21 8.26 -0.24
C SER A 28 19.08 7.05 -0.58
N THR A 29 18.70 5.86 -0.10
CA THR A 29 19.40 4.59 -0.38
C THR A 29 18.70 3.72 -1.40
N SER A 30 17.58 4.17 -1.93
CA SER A 30 16.78 3.49 -2.92
C SER A 30 17.34 3.72 -4.34
N PRO A 31 17.01 2.89 -5.33
CA PRO A 31 17.41 3.10 -6.72
C PRO A 31 16.50 4.08 -7.48
N PHE A 32 15.47 4.61 -6.83
CA PHE A 32 14.50 5.50 -7.48
C PHE A 32 15.07 6.92 -7.63
N ASP A 33 14.76 7.53 -8.76
CA ASP A 33 15.04 8.94 -9.01
C ASP A 33 13.83 9.82 -8.63
N VAL A 34 12.63 9.26 -8.78
CA VAL A 34 11.37 9.90 -8.37
C VAL A 34 10.47 8.85 -7.75
N VAL A 35 9.81 9.20 -6.64
CA VAL A 35 8.72 8.41 -6.07
C VAL A 35 7.52 9.33 -5.83
N VAL A 36 6.35 8.91 -6.29
CA VAL A 36 5.07 9.60 -6.02
C VAL A 36 4.17 8.70 -5.23
N GLY A 37 3.31 9.26 -4.39
CA GLY A 37 2.32 8.49 -3.66
C GLY A 37 1.23 9.37 -3.06
N SER A 38 0.03 8.81 -2.89
CA SER A 38 -1.07 9.48 -2.20
C SER A 38 -0.96 9.33 -0.70
N GLY A 39 -1.37 10.35 0.05
CA GLY A 39 -1.36 10.33 1.52
C GLY A 39 -2.58 9.62 2.14
N TYR A 40 -3.68 9.47 1.41
CA TYR A 40 -4.94 8.97 1.97
C TYR A 40 -5.01 7.44 2.17
N LYS A 41 -4.00 6.67 1.70
CA LYS A 41 -4.00 5.21 1.87
C LYS A 41 -3.25 4.82 3.15
N TRP A 42 -2.08 4.24 3.01
CA TRP A 42 -1.30 3.71 4.13
C TRP A 42 -0.78 4.77 5.10
N LEU A 43 -0.65 6.03 4.66
CA LEU A 43 -0.33 7.15 5.54
C LEU A 43 -1.56 7.66 6.29
N MET A 44 -2.79 7.29 5.90
CA MET A 44 -4.06 7.69 6.53
C MET A 44 -4.29 9.21 6.63
N ALA A 45 -3.73 9.96 5.71
CA ALA A 45 -3.67 11.43 5.74
C ALA A 45 -4.86 12.13 5.05
N GLY A 46 -6.04 11.55 5.02
CA GLY A 46 -7.18 12.18 4.33
C GLY A 46 -6.96 12.39 2.83
N PHE A 47 -7.93 13.03 2.16
CA PHE A 47 -7.88 13.26 0.71
C PHE A 47 -7.22 14.59 0.33
N GLY A 48 -6.80 14.71 -0.93
CA GLY A 48 -6.29 15.96 -1.50
C GLY A 48 -4.82 16.25 -1.22
N ASN A 49 -4.06 15.25 -0.76
CA ASN A 49 -2.61 15.35 -0.54
C ASN A 49 -1.85 14.18 -1.12
N GLY A 50 -0.54 14.32 -1.20
CA GLY A 50 0.38 13.30 -1.68
C GLY A 50 1.82 13.66 -1.38
N VAL A 51 2.69 12.73 -1.71
CA VAL A 51 4.14 12.86 -1.53
C VAL A 51 4.82 12.75 -2.89
N LEU A 52 5.75 13.65 -3.16
CA LEU A 52 6.70 13.58 -4.27
C LEU A 52 8.10 13.64 -3.70
N LEU A 53 8.88 12.59 -3.93
CA LEU A 53 10.29 12.51 -3.58
C LEU A 53 11.10 12.51 -4.88
N THR A 54 12.14 13.36 -4.92
CA THR A 54 13.00 13.52 -6.10
C THR A 54 14.46 13.50 -5.69
N SER A 55 15.31 12.83 -6.48
CA SER A 55 16.74 12.75 -6.24
C SER A 55 17.49 13.88 -6.93
N ASP A 56 18.70 14.20 -6.45
CA ASP A 56 19.61 15.13 -7.13
C ASP A 56 19.94 14.66 -8.55
N ASN A 57 20.02 13.35 -8.77
CA ASN A 57 20.26 12.79 -10.10
C ASN A 57 19.12 13.13 -11.07
N TYR A 58 17.86 13.12 -10.60
CA TYR A 58 16.72 13.54 -11.41
C TYR A 58 16.85 14.99 -11.85
N TYR A 59 17.14 15.90 -10.92
CA TYR A 59 17.31 17.34 -11.23
C TYR A 59 18.43 17.59 -12.23
N LYS A 60 19.61 16.98 -12.00
CA LYS A 60 20.77 17.09 -12.92
C LYS A 60 20.41 16.62 -14.33
N ARG A 61 19.71 15.51 -14.47
CA ARG A 61 19.40 14.90 -15.76
C ARG A 61 18.26 15.59 -16.50
N ALA A 62 17.25 16.04 -15.77
CA ALA A 62 16.15 16.81 -16.33
C ALA A 62 16.56 18.27 -16.65
N ASN A 63 17.75 18.68 -16.21
CA ASN A 63 18.24 20.06 -16.30
C ASN A 63 17.23 21.07 -15.74
N ILE A 64 16.71 20.79 -14.56
CA ILE A 64 15.75 21.62 -13.82
C ILE A 64 16.17 21.77 -12.37
N THR A 65 15.61 22.75 -11.68
CA THR A 65 15.82 22.95 -10.25
C THR A 65 14.61 22.50 -9.42
N PRO A 66 14.75 22.31 -8.12
CA PRO A 66 13.63 22.04 -7.22
C PRO A 66 12.50 23.06 -7.33
N GLU A 67 12.82 24.33 -7.51
CA GLU A 67 11.85 25.43 -7.64
C GLU A 67 10.96 25.27 -8.87
N VAL A 68 11.50 24.76 -9.97
CA VAL A 68 10.71 24.49 -11.18
C VAL A 68 9.63 23.43 -10.91
N ILE A 69 9.99 22.37 -10.18
CA ILE A 69 9.02 21.33 -9.78
C ILE A 69 8.00 21.93 -8.82
N TYR A 70 8.47 22.65 -7.79
CA TYR A 70 7.59 23.30 -6.83
C TYR A 70 6.54 24.19 -7.51
N ASN A 71 6.98 25.10 -8.38
CA ASN A 71 6.09 26.03 -9.08
C ASN A 71 5.09 25.35 -10.03
N ARG A 72 5.43 24.17 -10.57
CA ARG A 72 4.51 23.38 -11.39
C ARG A 72 3.45 22.65 -10.59
N ILE A 73 3.80 22.18 -9.39
CA ILE A 73 2.88 21.44 -8.51
C ILE A 73 1.97 22.40 -7.75
N PHE A 74 2.52 23.52 -7.28
CA PHE A 74 1.80 24.51 -6.46
C PHE A 74 1.35 25.73 -7.31
N SER A 75 0.74 25.44 -8.45
CA SER A 75 0.22 26.49 -9.38
C SER A 75 -1.17 26.96 -8.95
N GLY A 76 -1.34 27.54 -7.77
CA GLY A 76 -2.64 28.03 -7.33
C GLY A 76 -2.76 28.13 -5.81
N HIS A 77 -4.01 28.12 -5.33
CA HIS A 77 -4.27 28.16 -3.89
C HIS A 77 -3.87 26.85 -3.22
N PHE A 78 -3.04 26.97 -2.20
CA PHE A 78 -2.53 25.85 -1.42
C PHE A 78 -3.62 25.26 -0.52
N ASN A 79 -3.85 23.94 -0.62
CA ASN A 79 -4.79 23.25 0.27
C ASN A 79 -4.14 22.99 1.65
N ILE A 80 -4.26 24.00 2.53
CA ILE A 80 -3.66 23.98 3.87
C ILE A 80 -4.17 22.80 4.68
N LEU A 81 -5.47 22.48 4.64
CA LEU A 81 -6.06 21.39 5.42
C LEU A 81 -5.53 20.03 4.98
N ALA A 82 -5.44 19.79 3.69
CA ALA A 82 -4.90 18.52 3.16
C ALA A 82 -3.42 18.35 3.54
N THR A 83 -2.63 19.42 3.50
CA THR A 83 -1.22 19.37 3.87
C THR A 83 -1.02 19.21 5.37
N ALA A 84 -1.83 19.90 6.19
CA ALA A 84 -1.80 19.75 7.64
C ALA A 84 -2.18 18.32 8.04
N SER A 85 -3.17 17.72 7.37
CA SER A 85 -3.56 16.32 7.57
C SER A 85 -2.41 15.35 7.26
N LEU A 86 -1.69 15.56 6.15
CA LEU A 86 -0.51 14.74 5.80
C LEU A 86 0.61 14.89 6.83
N ARG A 87 0.90 16.11 7.24
CA ARG A 87 1.89 16.37 8.28
C ARG A 87 1.54 15.67 9.59
N PHE A 88 0.29 15.83 10.05
CA PHE A 88 -0.19 15.17 11.27
C PHE A 88 -0.04 13.65 11.18
N ALA A 89 -0.47 13.03 10.07
CA ALA A 89 -0.39 11.58 9.89
C ALA A 89 1.07 11.07 9.94
N ILE A 90 2.03 11.81 9.36
CA ILE A 90 3.45 11.44 9.42
C ILE A 90 4.01 11.60 10.85
N GLU A 91 3.62 12.67 11.54
CA GLU A 91 4.03 12.92 12.93
C GLU A 91 3.44 11.84 13.87
N ASP A 92 2.18 11.48 13.69
CA ASP A 92 1.49 10.43 14.44
C ASP A 92 2.19 9.05 14.26
N LEU A 93 2.51 8.67 13.02
CA LEU A 93 3.26 7.44 12.75
C LEU A 93 4.63 7.41 13.44
N LYS A 94 5.31 8.56 13.56
CA LYS A 94 6.59 8.64 14.28
C LYS A 94 6.42 8.50 15.78
N GLN A 95 5.36 9.07 16.35
CA GLN A 95 5.07 9.03 17.78
C GLN A 95 4.61 7.65 18.24
N ASN A 96 3.94 6.89 17.38
CA ASN A 96 3.39 5.56 17.68
C ASN A 96 4.33 4.41 17.29
N ASP A 97 5.64 4.61 17.31
CA ASP A 97 6.63 3.57 17.00
C ASP A 97 6.36 2.86 15.65
N PHE A 98 6.56 3.58 14.56
CA PHE A 98 6.35 3.05 13.21
C PHE A 98 7.00 1.69 12.96
N PRO A 99 8.22 1.36 13.42
CA PRO A 99 8.79 0.03 13.33
C PRO A 99 7.90 -1.05 13.96
N ALA A 100 7.42 -0.86 15.18
CA ALA A 100 6.55 -1.82 15.85
C ALA A 100 5.20 -2.01 15.14
N LEU A 101 4.61 -0.92 14.62
CA LEU A 101 3.40 -1.00 13.79
C LEU A 101 3.63 -1.82 12.51
N MET A 102 4.80 -1.71 11.90
CA MET A 102 5.14 -2.48 10.70
C MET A 102 5.42 -3.96 11.01
N GLU A 103 6.02 -4.27 12.15
CA GLU A 103 6.21 -5.64 12.62
C GLU A 103 4.87 -6.32 12.87
N HIS A 104 4.00 -5.71 13.66
CA HIS A 104 2.63 -6.20 13.89
C HIS A 104 1.87 -6.46 12.57
N LYS A 105 1.92 -5.49 11.64
CA LYS A 105 1.28 -5.67 10.32
C LYS A 105 1.88 -6.83 9.54
N GLN A 106 3.18 -7.05 9.62
CA GLN A 106 3.86 -8.15 8.94
C GLN A 106 3.46 -9.51 9.52
N GLU A 107 3.43 -9.64 10.83
CA GLU A 107 2.98 -10.86 11.52
C GLU A 107 1.53 -11.20 11.14
N LEU A 108 0.63 -10.19 11.17
CA LEU A 108 -0.74 -10.35 10.73
C LEU A 108 -0.82 -10.81 9.28
N ALA A 109 -0.07 -10.18 8.37
CA ALA A 109 -0.07 -10.53 6.95
C ALA A 109 0.45 -11.95 6.69
N GLU A 110 1.42 -12.42 7.46
CA GLU A 110 1.92 -13.80 7.39
C GLU A 110 0.85 -14.81 7.87
N GLY A 111 0.20 -14.53 8.98
CA GLY A 111 -0.93 -15.33 9.47
C GLY A 111 -2.08 -15.40 8.47
N VAL A 112 -2.46 -14.27 7.89
CA VAL A 112 -3.46 -14.18 6.82
C VAL A 112 -3.07 -15.03 5.62
N LYS A 113 -1.81 -14.89 5.15
CA LYS A 113 -1.30 -15.66 4.00
C LYS A 113 -1.39 -17.16 4.24
N LEU A 114 -0.95 -17.63 5.40
CA LEU A 114 -0.99 -19.06 5.76
C LEU A 114 -2.41 -19.60 5.73
N LYS A 115 -3.35 -18.92 6.37
CA LYS A 115 -4.76 -19.35 6.41
C LYS A 115 -5.42 -19.34 5.02
N LEU A 116 -5.17 -18.31 4.22
CA LEU A 116 -5.69 -18.24 2.85
C LEU A 116 -5.08 -19.31 1.93
N MET A 117 -3.85 -19.74 2.20
CA MET A 117 -3.23 -20.87 1.51
C MET A 117 -3.89 -22.20 1.89
N GLU A 118 -4.05 -22.45 3.19
CA GLU A 118 -4.71 -23.66 3.72
C GLU A 118 -6.10 -23.85 3.09
N LEU A 119 -6.84 -22.75 2.94
CA LEU A 119 -8.19 -22.73 2.35
C LEU A 119 -8.21 -22.60 0.81
N ASN A 120 -7.04 -22.58 0.16
CA ASN A 120 -6.91 -22.44 -1.29
C ASN A 120 -7.57 -21.17 -1.88
N TYR A 121 -7.68 -20.09 -1.12
CA TYR A 121 -8.24 -18.82 -1.59
C TYR A 121 -7.26 -17.93 -2.35
N ILE A 122 -5.96 -18.20 -2.29
CA ILE A 122 -4.93 -17.49 -3.06
C ILE A 122 -4.24 -18.39 -4.08
N GLU A 123 -3.66 -17.78 -5.11
CA GLU A 123 -2.98 -18.52 -6.17
C GLU A 123 -1.68 -19.17 -5.66
N SER A 124 -1.35 -20.36 -6.18
CA SER A 124 -0.19 -21.13 -5.76
C SER A 124 1.14 -20.39 -5.94
N TRP A 125 1.24 -19.53 -6.95
CA TRP A 125 2.43 -18.70 -7.17
C TRP A 125 2.56 -17.57 -6.14
N VAL A 126 1.45 -17.10 -5.55
CA VAL A 126 1.46 -16.14 -4.43
C VAL A 126 1.98 -16.81 -3.16
N SER A 127 1.56 -18.05 -2.91
CA SER A 127 2.01 -18.82 -1.75
C SER A 127 3.53 -19.03 -1.72
N LYS A 128 4.14 -19.18 -2.89
CA LYS A 128 5.60 -19.39 -3.05
C LYS A 128 6.45 -18.12 -2.88
N ARG A 129 5.84 -16.95 -2.79
CA ARG A 129 6.59 -15.69 -2.60
C ARG A 129 7.20 -15.63 -1.20
N LYS A 130 8.49 -15.35 -1.12
CA LYS A 130 9.20 -15.12 0.15
C LYS A 130 8.73 -13.84 0.85
N SER A 131 8.39 -12.80 0.08
CA SER A 131 7.85 -11.53 0.59
C SER A 131 6.52 -11.26 -0.09
N HIS A 132 5.53 -10.82 0.68
CA HIS A 132 4.20 -10.46 0.23
C HIS A 132 3.72 -9.20 0.96
N SER A 133 2.89 -8.40 0.29
CA SER A 133 2.20 -7.29 0.93
C SER A 133 1.02 -7.83 1.78
N SER A 134 0.46 -6.98 2.63
CA SER A 134 -0.77 -7.29 3.36
C SER A 134 -2.05 -7.10 2.52
N ILE A 135 -1.92 -7.10 1.19
CA ILE A 135 -3.03 -7.01 0.23
C ILE A 135 -3.13 -8.36 -0.48
N PHE A 136 -4.31 -8.98 -0.41
CA PHE A 136 -4.56 -10.31 -0.98
C PHE A 136 -5.69 -10.25 -1.99
N SER A 137 -5.57 -11.03 -3.06
CA SER A 137 -6.63 -11.26 -4.04
C SER A 137 -7.19 -12.67 -3.82
N LEU A 138 -8.41 -12.74 -3.32
CA LEU A 138 -9.11 -13.99 -3.03
C LEU A 138 -9.81 -14.51 -4.28
N LYS A 139 -9.74 -15.81 -4.52
CA LYS A 139 -10.58 -16.49 -5.51
C LYS A 139 -12.04 -16.46 -5.05
N GLY A 140 -13.00 -16.29 -5.97
CA GLY A 140 -14.43 -16.37 -5.62
C GLY A 140 -15.32 -15.35 -6.34
N GLY A 141 -14.76 -14.36 -7.01
CA GLY A 141 -15.49 -13.41 -7.85
C GLY A 141 -16.63 -12.66 -7.14
N GLU A 142 -17.68 -12.33 -7.89
CA GLU A 142 -18.80 -11.52 -7.40
C GLU A 142 -19.57 -12.18 -6.24
N LYS A 143 -19.74 -13.50 -6.28
CA LYS A 143 -20.44 -14.20 -5.19
C LYS A 143 -19.75 -14.01 -3.85
N LEU A 144 -18.42 -14.17 -3.81
CA LEU A 144 -17.64 -13.93 -2.61
C LEU A 144 -17.67 -12.46 -2.22
N TYR A 145 -17.56 -11.55 -3.19
CA TYR A 145 -17.63 -10.11 -2.93
C TYR A 145 -18.92 -9.72 -2.19
N HIS A 146 -20.08 -10.14 -2.69
CA HIS A 146 -21.36 -9.86 -2.05
C HIS A 146 -21.51 -10.55 -0.68
N SER A 147 -20.99 -11.77 -0.52
CA SER A 147 -20.99 -12.47 0.76
C SER A 147 -20.18 -11.71 1.81
N LEU A 148 -18.98 -11.19 1.46
CA LEU A 148 -18.15 -10.40 2.36
C LEU A 148 -18.84 -9.09 2.76
N LEU A 149 -19.41 -8.36 1.80
CA LEU A 149 -20.15 -7.12 2.09
C LEU A 149 -21.35 -7.36 3.01
N LYS A 150 -22.13 -8.43 2.77
CA LYS A 150 -23.28 -8.82 3.64
C LYS A 150 -22.85 -9.08 5.09
N ASN A 151 -21.62 -9.56 5.28
CA ASN A 151 -21.03 -9.77 6.61
C ASN A 151 -20.21 -8.57 7.11
N ASN A 152 -20.44 -7.37 6.55
CA ASN A 152 -19.75 -6.11 6.90
C ASN A 152 -18.22 -6.20 6.76
N ILE A 153 -17.69 -6.97 5.81
CA ILE A 153 -16.28 -6.98 5.46
C ILE A 153 -16.10 -6.14 4.20
N GLN A 154 -15.50 -4.96 4.36
CA GLN A 154 -15.22 -4.06 3.25
C GLN A 154 -14.09 -4.61 2.38
N CYS A 155 -14.36 -4.73 1.10
CA CYS A 155 -13.43 -5.31 0.13
C CYS A 155 -13.64 -4.68 -1.26
N ALA A 156 -12.84 -5.06 -2.24
CA ALA A 156 -12.97 -4.53 -3.59
C ALA A 156 -12.90 -5.66 -4.64
N LEU A 157 -13.88 -5.70 -5.53
CA LEU A 157 -13.82 -6.58 -6.70
C LEU A 157 -12.74 -6.08 -7.67
N ARG A 158 -11.81 -6.94 -8.07
CA ARG A 158 -10.73 -6.64 -9.01
C ARG A 158 -10.54 -7.79 -10.00
N GLY A 159 -10.97 -7.59 -11.22
CA GLY A 159 -11.01 -8.65 -12.22
C GLY A 159 -11.86 -9.82 -11.74
N LYS A 160 -11.26 -11.02 -11.72
CA LYS A 160 -11.92 -12.25 -11.22
C LYS A 160 -11.75 -12.51 -9.73
N GLY A 161 -11.04 -11.61 -8.99
CA GLY A 161 -10.71 -11.79 -7.58
C GLY A 161 -11.33 -10.73 -6.68
N VAL A 162 -11.46 -11.05 -5.41
CA VAL A 162 -11.87 -10.12 -4.36
C VAL A 162 -10.65 -9.68 -3.56
N ARG A 163 -10.36 -8.38 -3.59
CA ARG A 163 -9.20 -7.83 -2.89
C ARG A 163 -9.57 -7.45 -1.46
N VAL A 164 -8.84 -8.03 -0.51
CA VAL A 164 -8.83 -7.65 0.90
C VAL A 164 -7.45 -7.08 1.26
N SER A 165 -7.39 -6.21 2.25
CA SER A 165 -6.14 -5.63 2.73
C SER A 165 -6.16 -5.52 4.24
N PHE A 166 -5.03 -5.79 4.88
CA PHE A 166 -4.84 -5.68 6.31
C PHE A 166 -3.85 -4.56 6.61
N HIS A 167 -4.30 -3.58 7.33
CA HIS A 167 -3.51 -2.43 7.77
C HIS A 167 -2.88 -2.70 9.15
N TYR A 168 -1.99 -1.86 9.62
CA TYR A 168 -1.38 -2.00 10.96
C TYR A 168 -2.40 -1.86 12.12
N TYR A 169 -3.56 -1.26 11.88
CA TYR A 169 -4.62 -1.16 12.89
C TYR A 169 -5.56 -2.40 12.94
N ASN A 170 -5.44 -3.31 11.97
CA ASN A 170 -6.22 -4.54 11.99
C ASN A 170 -5.67 -5.53 13.02
N GLN A 171 -6.52 -6.44 13.49
CA GLN A 171 -6.22 -7.44 14.49
C GLN A 171 -6.51 -8.86 13.99
N MET A 172 -5.98 -9.87 14.69
CA MET A 172 -6.23 -11.30 14.37
C MET A 172 -7.72 -11.66 14.42
N SER A 173 -8.51 -11.04 15.30
CA SER A 173 -9.96 -11.25 15.36
C SER A 173 -10.69 -10.87 14.06
N GLU A 174 -10.14 -9.93 13.28
CA GLU A 174 -10.71 -9.59 11.96
C GLU A 174 -10.35 -10.63 10.89
N LEU A 175 -9.20 -11.30 11.03
CA LEU A 175 -8.89 -12.49 10.25
C LEU A 175 -9.88 -13.62 10.55
N ASP A 176 -10.13 -13.91 11.84
CA ASP A 176 -11.10 -14.93 12.23
C ASP A 176 -12.49 -14.66 11.66
N ARG A 177 -12.90 -13.39 11.66
CA ARG A 177 -14.15 -12.96 11.03
C ARG A 177 -14.17 -13.21 9.53
N LEU A 178 -13.08 -12.92 8.82
CA LEU A 178 -12.93 -13.24 7.40
C LEU A 178 -13.04 -14.74 7.18
N LEU A 179 -12.31 -15.55 7.95
CA LEU A 179 -12.29 -17.01 7.83
C LEU A 179 -13.67 -17.62 8.05
N ASN A 180 -14.44 -17.12 9.01
CA ASN A 180 -15.81 -17.56 9.25
C ASN A 180 -16.69 -17.38 8.01
N VAL A 181 -16.56 -16.28 7.27
CA VAL A 181 -17.30 -16.06 6.03
C VAL A 181 -16.82 -16.96 4.89
N LEU A 182 -15.51 -17.23 4.83
CA LEU A 182 -14.91 -18.10 3.81
C LEU A 182 -15.28 -19.58 4.00
N HIS A 183 -15.57 -20.00 5.23
CA HIS A 183 -16.01 -21.36 5.57
C HIS A 183 -17.52 -21.59 5.35
N LEU A 184 -18.32 -20.53 5.25
CA LEU A 184 -19.75 -20.68 4.98
C LEU A 184 -19.94 -21.27 3.58
N PRO A 185 -20.79 -22.32 3.42
CA PRO A 185 -21.13 -22.81 2.10
C PRO A 185 -21.72 -21.65 1.28
N ALA A 186 -21.32 -21.54 0.02
CA ALA A 186 -21.88 -20.55 -0.89
C ALA A 186 -23.40 -20.76 -0.93
N THR A 187 -24.14 -19.96 -0.18
CA THR A 187 -25.60 -19.99 -0.21
C THR A 187 -26.02 -19.72 -1.65
N THR A 188 -26.66 -20.71 -2.25
CA THR A 188 -27.27 -20.60 -3.57
C THR A 188 -28.34 -19.51 -3.47
N ILE A 189 -28.10 -18.36 -4.13
CA ILE A 189 -29.11 -17.32 -4.37
C ILE A 189 -29.65 -17.57 -5.76
#